data_2371106af56cf679b417d0777500c970
#
_entry.id   2371106af56cf679b417d0777500c970
#
_cell.length_a   1.000
_cell.length_b   1.000
_cell.length_c   1.000
_cell.angle_alpha   90.00
_cell.angle_beta   90.00
_cell.angle_gamma   90.00
#
_symmetry.space_group_name_H-M   'P 1'
#
loop_
_entity.id
_entity.type
_entity.pdbx_description
1 polymer ?
#
loop_
_entity_poly.entity_id
_entity_poly.type
_entity_poly.pdbx_seq_one_letter_code
_entity_poly.pdbx_strand_id
1 'polypeptide(L)'
;FSTGEHGNIFDFLMKTQNLRFGEAVKTLANLAGIRPYTFSKLDEEREKNWNQYISIYSRYVDFYHSSLINDEDSKKAREYLKNRNLSLDQIKKFKIGYIKKNSNFYESLVKEFDEKNINESGLFYFDEKKKFFVERFRERIIFPINSISGQHIGLGGRIIEDKKFLAKYINSPETSFFKKGSNLYNLDLARRLSNKIENVFLVEGYMDVLGLYKNGIENVVANLGTSLTDKQILTLNQFFNDIIICFDGDESGYKAALRAAENSIKELKPEKQISFLFLPDKEDPDSFVNKNGKNYFLDFTKQNKLPIHQFIFSHYKKQTKNNPSSMAIFEKKLRSIANTIKDNFIKKYVLEFFLEKIAELTPHSNQNKNKFFAKKTKSLESTKKIFNESQAITGVELKEFSLLYLLLNNLSFFQSNTHLVENIKLFTEINKQIFVSVIDKLKLNKPIDIEELNLDKQLLDKINKFAPIKHILKNKQKNDQQVIELLDDITKDLFNHDLELRIQELESKFSKDLSETTFNELKELKNERKTN
;
A
#
# COMPACT_ATOMS: atom_id res chain seq x y z
N PHE A 1 29.39 -2.62 -0.39
CA PHE A 1 29.60 -4.08 -0.48
C PHE A 1 30.86 -4.53 0.30
N SER A 2 31.92 -3.72 0.35
CA SER A 2 33.17 -4.07 1.03
C SER A 2 33.12 -4.03 2.56
N THR A 3 32.17 -3.31 3.15
CA THR A 3 32.06 -3.14 4.62
C THR A 3 31.01 -4.08 5.25
N GLY A 4 30.18 -4.77 4.46
CA GLY A 4 29.09 -5.61 4.96
C GLY A 4 27.96 -4.82 5.66
N GLU A 5 28.03 -3.49 5.70
CA GLU A 5 27.05 -2.64 6.35
C GLU A 5 25.86 -2.34 5.44
N HIS A 6 24.68 -2.42 6.01
CA HIS A 6 23.42 -2.10 5.36
C HIS A 6 22.68 -1.03 6.18
N GLY A 7 21.99 -0.12 5.51
CA GLY A 7 21.22 0.92 6.17
C GLY A 7 20.53 1.84 5.14
N ASN A 8 19.73 2.76 5.66
CA ASN A 8 19.12 3.82 4.87
C ASN A 8 20.05 5.05 4.80
N ILE A 9 19.59 6.11 4.13
CA ILE A 9 20.36 7.36 3.99
C ILE A 9 20.68 8.02 5.34
N PHE A 10 19.81 7.85 6.36
CA PHE A 10 20.07 8.37 7.70
C PHE A 10 21.19 7.57 8.37
N ASP A 11 21.14 6.22 8.27
CA ASP A 11 22.19 5.35 8.81
C ASP A 11 23.55 5.66 8.16
N PHE A 12 23.55 5.95 6.85
CA PHE A 12 24.75 6.36 6.12
C PHE A 12 25.34 7.65 6.69
N LEU A 13 24.53 8.70 6.84
CA LEU A 13 25.00 9.97 7.39
C LEU A 13 25.44 9.87 8.85
N MET A 14 24.68 9.14 9.67
CA MET A 14 25.04 8.91 11.07
C MET A 14 26.41 8.26 11.20
N LYS A 15 26.71 7.27 10.36
CA LYS A 15 27.99 6.54 10.39
C LYS A 15 29.14 7.32 9.74
N THR A 16 28.91 7.94 8.59
CA THR A 16 29.99 8.62 7.84
C THR A 16 30.38 9.97 8.44
N GLN A 17 29.41 10.67 9.05
CA GLN A 17 29.63 12.00 9.64
C GLN A 17 29.56 12.01 11.17
N ASN A 18 29.42 10.82 11.78
CA ASN A 18 29.28 10.66 13.24
C ASN A 18 28.15 11.52 13.83
N LEU A 19 27.04 11.65 13.11
CA LEU A 19 25.89 12.46 13.50
C LEU A 19 24.91 11.64 14.32
N ARG A 20 24.23 12.29 15.27
CA ARG A 20 23.03 11.71 15.89
C ARG A 20 21.87 11.73 14.91
N PHE A 21 20.87 10.86 15.10
CA PHE A 21 19.71 10.75 14.21
C PHE A 21 19.03 12.10 13.95
N GLY A 22 18.80 12.90 15.00
CA GLY A 22 18.21 14.24 14.86
C GLY A 22 19.06 15.21 14.00
N GLU A 23 20.38 15.11 14.07
CA GLU A 23 21.30 15.91 13.26
C GLU A 23 21.30 15.43 11.80
N ALA A 24 21.26 14.12 11.58
CA ALA A 24 21.14 13.53 10.25
C ALA A 24 19.82 13.94 9.58
N VAL A 25 18.70 13.93 10.33
CA VAL A 25 17.39 14.41 9.83
C VAL A 25 17.46 15.90 9.47
N LYS A 26 18.06 16.74 10.31
CA LYS A 26 18.23 18.19 10.00
C LYS A 26 19.07 18.40 8.75
N THR A 27 20.18 17.68 8.63
CA THR A 27 21.07 17.78 7.47
C THR A 27 20.34 17.39 6.18
N LEU A 28 19.62 16.25 6.19
CA LEU A 28 18.86 15.81 5.02
C LEU A 28 17.68 16.72 4.72
N ALA A 29 16.99 17.22 5.73
CA ALA A 29 15.89 18.17 5.56
C ALA A 29 16.38 19.47 4.90
N ASN A 30 17.54 20.00 5.34
CA ASN A 30 18.16 21.17 4.73
C ASN A 30 18.57 20.91 3.27
N LEU A 31 19.18 19.75 2.99
CA LEU A 31 19.54 19.35 1.62
C LEU A 31 18.32 19.18 0.72
N ALA A 32 17.22 18.66 1.26
CA ALA A 32 15.97 18.47 0.55
C ALA A 32 15.11 19.75 0.44
N GLY A 33 15.54 20.88 1.04
CA GLY A 33 14.75 22.11 1.11
C GLY A 33 13.45 21.98 1.92
N ILE A 34 13.39 21.00 2.83
CA ILE A 34 12.25 20.76 3.72
C ILE A 34 12.56 21.47 5.05
N ARG A 35 11.58 22.11 5.68
CA ARG A 35 11.76 22.66 7.03
C ARG A 35 12.20 21.56 7.98
N PRO A 36 13.38 21.67 8.63
CA PRO A 36 13.87 20.63 9.53
C PRO A 36 12.91 20.46 10.72
N TYR A 37 12.60 19.20 11.03
CA TYR A 37 11.85 18.88 12.23
C TYR A 37 12.65 19.30 13.47
N THR A 38 12.05 20.09 14.35
CA THR A 38 12.66 20.45 15.64
C THR A 38 12.34 19.38 16.66
N PHE A 39 13.33 18.57 17.00
CA PHE A 39 13.20 17.56 18.04
C PHE A 39 12.87 18.23 19.37
N SER A 40 11.76 17.81 19.96
CA SER A 40 11.38 18.23 21.30
C SER A 40 12.11 17.36 22.36
N LYS A 41 12.17 17.84 23.61
CA LYS A 41 12.65 17.01 24.73
C LYS A 41 11.92 15.68 24.86
N LEU A 42 10.64 15.64 24.49
CA LEU A 42 9.83 14.42 24.45
C LEU A 42 10.30 13.44 23.38
N ASP A 43 10.79 13.92 22.25
CA ASP A 43 11.31 13.06 21.18
C ASP A 43 12.66 12.46 21.58
N GLU A 44 13.52 13.24 22.24
CA GLU A 44 14.80 12.77 22.80
C GLU A 44 14.57 11.69 23.88
N GLU A 45 13.59 11.89 24.74
CA GLU A 45 13.22 10.90 25.77
C GLU A 45 12.66 9.62 25.15
N ARG A 46 11.81 9.75 24.12
CA ARG A 46 11.30 8.58 23.37
C ARG A 46 12.42 7.81 22.69
N GLU A 47 13.36 8.49 22.07
CA GLU A 47 14.53 7.86 21.44
C GLU A 47 15.40 7.14 22.46
N LYS A 48 15.65 7.76 23.61
CA LYS A 48 16.39 7.14 24.73
C LYS A 48 15.68 5.87 25.21
N ASN A 49 14.37 5.95 25.44
CA ASN A 49 13.57 4.80 25.89
C ASN A 49 13.52 3.69 24.82
N TRP A 50 13.43 4.05 23.55
CA TRP A 50 13.51 3.11 22.44
C TRP A 50 14.86 2.37 22.41
N ASN A 51 15.97 3.10 22.52
CA ASN A 51 17.32 2.53 22.52
C ASN A 51 17.52 1.59 23.72
N GLN A 52 17.03 1.94 24.89
CA GLN A 52 17.06 1.06 26.07
C GLN A 52 16.20 -0.19 25.85
N TYR A 53 14.98 -0.03 25.34
CA TYR A 53 14.08 -1.15 25.04
C TYR A 53 14.74 -2.18 24.10
N ILE A 54 15.33 -1.73 23.01
CA ILE A 54 16.04 -2.60 22.06
C ILE A 54 17.24 -3.28 22.70
N SER A 55 18.01 -2.53 23.48
CA SER A 55 19.18 -3.08 24.17
C SER A 55 18.79 -4.17 25.17
N ILE A 56 17.72 -3.97 25.92
CA ILE A 56 17.16 -4.99 26.84
C ILE A 56 16.76 -6.26 26.04
N TYR A 57 16.01 -6.10 24.94
CA TYR A 57 15.60 -7.24 24.11
C TYR A 57 16.80 -7.96 23.48
N SER A 58 17.76 -7.22 22.95
CA SER A 58 18.98 -7.80 22.38
C SER A 58 19.75 -8.63 23.43
N ARG A 59 19.96 -8.04 24.61
CA ARG A 59 20.66 -8.70 25.71
C ARG A 59 19.94 -9.96 26.17
N TYR A 60 18.61 -9.89 26.26
CA TYR A 60 17.75 -11.01 26.62
C TYR A 60 17.77 -12.13 25.59
N VAL A 61 17.61 -11.79 24.31
CA VAL A 61 17.64 -12.75 23.20
C VAL A 61 18.99 -13.44 23.09
N ASP A 62 20.09 -12.68 23.14
CA ASP A 62 21.45 -13.23 23.03
C ASP A 62 21.76 -14.18 24.19
N PHE A 63 21.32 -13.86 25.40
CA PHE A 63 21.51 -14.74 26.56
C PHE A 63 20.78 -16.08 26.35
N TYR A 64 19.50 -16.08 26.02
CA TYR A 64 18.72 -17.29 25.87
C TYR A 64 19.00 -18.05 24.59
N HIS A 65 19.47 -17.37 23.57
CA HIS A 65 20.02 -18.03 22.38
C HIS A 65 21.31 -18.80 22.73
N SER A 66 22.23 -18.17 23.46
CA SER A 66 23.47 -18.83 23.92
C SER A 66 23.15 -19.99 24.87
N SER A 67 22.17 -19.84 25.76
CA SER A 67 21.71 -20.92 26.66
C SER A 67 21.12 -22.10 25.88
N LEU A 68 20.35 -21.85 24.83
CA LEU A 68 19.86 -22.93 23.95
C LEU A 68 20.99 -23.72 23.31
N ILE A 69 22.02 -23.05 22.84
CA ILE A 69 23.13 -23.72 22.11
C ILE A 69 24.06 -24.46 23.04
N ASN A 70 24.46 -23.85 24.16
CA ASN A 70 25.59 -24.29 24.97
C ASN A 70 25.20 -25.07 26.23
N ASP A 71 24.01 -24.84 26.83
CA ASP A 71 23.68 -25.39 28.12
C ASP A 71 23.13 -26.82 28.00
N GLU A 72 23.60 -27.74 28.84
CA GLU A 72 23.13 -29.12 28.91
C GLU A 72 21.61 -29.20 29.20
N ASP A 73 21.09 -28.37 30.09
CA ASP A 73 19.67 -28.33 30.44
C ASP A 73 18.75 -27.99 29.25
N SER A 74 19.31 -27.44 28.17
CA SER A 74 18.58 -27.08 26.94
C SER A 74 18.51 -28.27 25.95
N LYS A 75 19.00 -29.46 26.30
CA LYS A 75 19.03 -30.66 25.43
C LYS A 75 17.64 -30.99 24.86
N LYS A 76 16.61 -31.04 25.70
CA LYS A 76 15.22 -31.30 25.27
C LYS A 76 14.74 -30.27 24.22
N ALA A 77 15.10 -29.01 24.37
CA ALA A 77 14.73 -27.95 23.41
C ALA A 77 15.46 -28.14 22.09
N ARG A 78 16.76 -28.50 22.13
CA ARG A 78 17.54 -28.83 20.91
C ARG A 78 16.99 -30.06 20.19
N GLU A 79 16.63 -31.11 20.92
CA GLU A 79 16.01 -32.32 20.34
C GLU A 79 14.66 -32.01 19.70
N TYR A 80 13.84 -31.19 20.35
CA TYR A 80 12.59 -30.74 19.78
C TYR A 80 12.78 -29.99 18.45
N LEU A 81 13.72 -29.04 18.38
CA LEU A 81 14.02 -28.29 17.15
C LEU A 81 14.61 -29.20 16.06
N LYS A 82 15.45 -30.14 16.44
CA LYS A 82 15.98 -31.17 15.52
C LYS A 82 14.85 -32.04 14.94
N ASN A 83 13.90 -32.49 15.78
CA ASN A 83 12.75 -33.27 15.32
C ASN A 83 11.81 -32.46 14.39
N ARG A 84 11.88 -31.13 14.46
CA ARG A 84 11.25 -30.22 13.49
C ARG A 84 12.10 -29.92 12.26
N ASN A 85 13.22 -30.67 12.10
CA ASN A 85 14.15 -30.51 10.98
C ASN A 85 14.74 -29.10 10.85
N LEU A 86 14.97 -28.39 11.96
CA LEU A 86 15.65 -27.10 11.96
C LEU A 86 17.17 -27.30 12.13
N SER A 87 17.95 -26.74 11.23
CA SER A 87 19.41 -26.77 11.29
C SER A 87 19.96 -25.78 12.33
N LEU A 88 21.19 -25.98 12.78
CA LEU A 88 21.88 -25.04 13.66
C LEU A 88 22.02 -23.65 13.03
N ASP A 89 22.23 -23.57 11.72
CA ASP A 89 22.34 -22.30 11.01
C ASP A 89 21.03 -21.53 11.04
N GLN A 90 19.89 -22.22 10.90
CA GLN A 90 18.58 -21.60 11.03
C GLN A 90 18.31 -21.15 12.46
N ILE A 91 18.65 -21.96 13.46
CA ILE A 91 18.53 -21.57 14.88
C ILE A 91 19.35 -20.31 15.16
N LYS A 92 20.59 -20.24 14.63
CA LYS A 92 21.43 -19.04 14.75
C LYS A 92 20.87 -17.85 13.99
N LYS A 93 20.43 -18.05 12.75
CA LYS A 93 19.90 -16.99 11.88
C LYS A 93 18.66 -16.32 12.48
N PHE A 94 17.74 -17.12 13.02
CA PHE A 94 16.52 -16.61 13.66
C PHE A 94 16.69 -16.29 15.14
N LYS A 95 17.91 -16.41 15.68
CA LYS A 95 18.22 -16.17 17.10
C LYS A 95 17.26 -16.92 18.05
N ILE A 96 16.85 -18.13 17.67
CA ILE A 96 15.96 -18.95 18.50
C ILE A 96 16.64 -19.24 19.83
N GLY A 97 15.92 -19.09 20.93
CA GLY A 97 16.42 -19.33 22.28
C GLY A 97 15.52 -20.26 23.08
N TYR A 98 15.94 -20.61 24.28
CA TYR A 98 15.15 -21.40 25.22
C TYR A 98 15.27 -20.87 26.64
N ILE A 99 14.14 -20.72 27.31
CA ILE A 99 14.07 -20.25 28.70
C ILE A 99 13.72 -21.41 29.63
N LYS A 100 14.63 -21.75 30.50
CA LYS A 100 14.46 -22.81 31.49
C LYS A 100 13.41 -22.44 32.55
N LYS A 101 12.93 -23.46 33.27
CA LYS A 101 11.93 -23.29 34.35
C LYS A 101 12.39 -22.34 35.46
N ASN A 102 13.63 -22.50 35.90
CA ASN A 102 14.22 -21.78 37.01
C ASN A 102 15.18 -20.65 36.54
N SER A 103 14.97 -20.15 35.32
CA SER A 103 15.76 -19.05 34.81
C SER A 103 15.38 -17.76 35.53
N ASN A 104 16.38 -16.95 35.91
CA ASN A 104 16.20 -15.62 36.46
C ASN A 104 17.26 -14.68 35.88
N PHE A 105 16.92 -14.02 34.78
CA PHE A 105 17.81 -13.07 34.13
C PHE A 105 17.51 -11.62 34.54
N TYR A 106 16.43 -11.40 35.31
CA TYR A 106 16.00 -10.10 35.77
C TYR A 106 17.09 -9.34 36.53
N GLU A 107 17.71 -9.98 37.52
CA GLU A 107 18.77 -9.37 38.34
C GLU A 107 20.01 -8.96 37.53
N SER A 108 20.29 -9.69 36.44
CA SER A 108 21.39 -9.33 35.54
C SER A 108 21.05 -8.06 34.73
N LEU A 109 19.81 -7.94 34.28
CA LEU A 109 19.35 -6.78 33.53
C LEU A 109 19.26 -5.51 34.40
N VAL A 110 18.84 -5.62 35.66
CA VAL A 110 18.76 -4.48 36.60
C VAL A 110 20.13 -3.86 36.86
N LYS A 111 21.21 -4.61 36.71
CA LYS A 111 22.58 -4.06 36.84
C LYS A 111 22.99 -3.21 35.63
N GLU A 112 22.36 -3.43 34.48
CA GLU A 112 22.76 -2.78 33.20
C GLU A 112 21.75 -1.71 32.75
N PHE A 113 20.45 -1.85 33.14
CA PHE A 113 19.35 -1.03 32.64
C PHE A 113 18.43 -0.53 33.74
N ASP A 114 17.70 0.56 33.47
CA ASP A 114 16.69 1.09 34.36
C ASP A 114 15.56 0.08 34.62
N GLU A 115 15.26 -0.18 35.90
CA GLU A 115 14.24 -1.15 36.30
C GLU A 115 12.85 -0.85 35.69
N LYS A 116 12.49 0.42 35.56
CA LYS A 116 11.26 0.84 34.90
C LYS A 116 11.17 0.31 33.47
N ASN A 117 12.24 0.47 32.66
CA ASN A 117 12.26 0.02 31.27
C ASN A 117 12.26 -1.50 31.15
N ILE A 118 12.87 -2.23 32.09
CA ILE A 118 12.81 -3.68 32.17
C ILE A 118 11.36 -4.13 32.42
N ASN A 119 10.67 -3.51 33.37
CA ASN A 119 9.29 -3.85 33.71
C ASN A 119 8.30 -3.52 32.57
N GLU A 120 8.51 -2.40 31.88
CA GLU A 120 7.71 -1.99 30.73
C GLU A 120 8.00 -2.82 29.46
N SER A 121 9.10 -3.57 29.43
CA SER A 121 9.45 -4.44 28.28
C SER A 121 8.48 -5.57 28.02
N GLY A 122 7.74 -6.01 29.05
CA GLY A 122 6.82 -7.15 28.99
C GLY A 122 7.50 -8.52 29.00
N LEU A 123 8.84 -8.58 29.19
CA LEU A 123 9.59 -9.83 29.32
C LEU A 123 9.35 -10.54 30.64
N PHE A 124 8.99 -9.78 31.66
CA PHE A 124 8.76 -10.24 33.02
C PHE A 124 7.36 -9.90 33.51
N TYR A 125 6.93 -10.57 34.56
CA TYR A 125 5.76 -10.19 35.35
C TYR A 125 6.05 -10.42 36.83
N PHE A 126 5.45 -9.62 37.68
CA PHE A 126 5.58 -9.78 39.12
C PHE A 126 4.71 -10.92 39.61
N ASP A 127 5.30 -11.92 40.25
CA ASP A 127 4.60 -13.04 40.87
C ASP A 127 4.25 -12.66 42.32
N GLU A 128 2.99 -12.36 42.59
CA GLU A 128 2.52 -11.90 43.90
C GLU A 128 2.73 -12.93 45.05
N LYS A 129 2.73 -14.24 44.68
CA LYS A 129 2.97 -15.31 45.64
C LYS A 129 4.42 -15.45 46.02
N LYS A 130 5.30 -15.26 45.05
CA LYS A 130 6.74 -15.41 45.19
C LYS A 130 7.44 -14.11 45.56
N LYS A 131 6.76 -12.96 45.40
CA LYS A 131 7.27 -11.61 45.68
C LYS A 131 8.53 -11.24 44.89
N PHE A 132 8.64 -11.75 43.64
CA PHE A 132 9.72 -11.38 42.72
C PHE A 132 9.28 -11.40 41.25
N PHE A 133 10.06 -10.79 40.37
CA PHE A 133 9.82 -10.80 38.93
C PHE A 133 10.23 -12.14 38.34
N VAL A 134 9.39 -12.63 37.44
CA VAL A 134 9.50 -13.93 36.82
C VAL A 134 9.47 -13.80 35.30
N GLU A 135 10.28 -14.62 34.64
CA GLU A 135 10.30 -14.73 33.19
C GLU A 135 8.93 -15.10 32.63
N ARG A 136 8.40 -14.31 31.71
CA ARG A 136 7.11 -14.58 31.06
C ARG A 136 7.13 -15.84 30.20
N PHE A 137 8.25 -16.12 29.54
CA PHE A 137 8.41 -17.19 28.58
C PHE A 137 9.08 -18.44 29.14
N ARG A 138 8.95 -18.69 30.45
CA ARG A 138 9.52 -19.90 31.09
C ARG A 138 9.08 -21.19 30.43
N GLU A 139 9.98 -22.17 30.36
CA GLU A 139 9.77 -23.49 29.75
C GLU A 139 9.34 -23.41 28.28
N ARG A 140 9.80 -22.35 27.55
CA ARG A 140 9.43 -22.14 26.16
C ARG A 140 10.65 -21.93 25.28
N ILE A 141 10.55 -22.42 24.08
CA ILE A 141 11.38 -21.99 22.96
C ILE A 141 10.89 -20.59 22.57
N ILE A 142 11.81 -19.65 22.46
CA ILE A 142 11.50 -18.26 22.06
C ILE A 142 11.91 -17.98 20.62
N PHE A 143 11.06 -17.24 19.94
CA PHE A 143 11.22 -16.76 18.57
C PHE A 143 11.23 -15.22 18.61
N PRO A 144 12.39 -14.59 18.43
CA PRO A 144 12.48 -13.13 18.41
C PRO A 144 11.64 -12.53 17.28
N ILE A 145 10.85 -11.52 17.61
CA ILE A 145 10.07 -10.75 16.66
C ILE A 145 10.84 -9.45 16.41
N ASN A 146 11.14 -9.19 15.13
CA ASN A 146 11.95 -8.04 14.76
C ASN A 146 11.10 -6.89 14.23
N SER A 147 11.58 -5.67 14.46
CA SER A 147 11.14 -4.49 13.73
C SER A 147 11.49 -4.63 12.24
N ILE A 148 10.94 -3.78 11.39
CA ILE A 148 11.31 -3.73 9.97
C ILE A 148 12.82 -3.53 9.78
N SER A 149 13.50 -2.83 10.69
CA SER A 149 14.96 -2.61 10.66
C SER A 149 15.78 -3.79 11.19
N GLY A 150 15.16 -4.86 11.70
CA GLY A 150 15.84 -6.06 12.18
C GLY A 150 16.18 -6.05 13.68
N GLN A 151 15.66 -5.08 14.44
CA GLN A 151 15.88 -4.98 15.90
C GLN A 151 14.85 -5.82 16.64
N HIS A 152 15.24 -6.54 17.69
CA HIS A 152 14.34 -7.33 18.51
C HIS A 152 13.37 -6.44 19.30
N ILE A 153 12.06 -6.60 19.08
CA ILE A 153 11.00 -5.78 19.69
C ILE A 153 9.94 -6.59 20.43
N GLY A 154 9.96 -7.90 20.29
CA GLY A 154 9.00 -8.80 20.89
C GLY A 154 9.48 -10.24 20.83
N LEU A 155 8.73 -11.12 21.46
CA LEU A 155 9.00 -12.56 21.44
C LEU A 155 7.69 -13.33 21.21
N GLY A 156 7.81 -14.41 20.42
CA GLY A 156 6.89 -15.53 20.48
C GLY A 156 7.49 -16.63 21.34
N GLY A 157 6.67 -17.38 22.04
CA GLY A 157 7.15 -18.50 22.88
C GLY A 157 6.29 -19.73 22.72
N ARG A 158 6.91 -20.90 22.47
CA ARG A 158 6.24 -22.18 22.32
C ARG A 158 6.68 -23.15 23.42
N ILE A 159 5.73 -23.83 24.09
CA ILE A 159 6.05 -24.95 25.00
C ILE A 159 6.55 -26.15 24.20
N ILE A 160 7.47 -26.92 24.78
CA ILE A 160 8.02 -28.14 24.18
C ILE A 160 7.04 -29.30 24.32
N GLU A 161 6.45 -29.45 25.51
CA GLU A 161 5.48 -30.49 25.84
C GLU A 161 4.09 -29.86 26.02
N ASP A 162 3.08 -30.43 25.37
CA ASP A 162 1.71 -29.94 25.51
C ASP A 162 1.18 -30.21 26.94
N LYS A 163 0.92 -29.14 27.68
CA LYS A 163 0.37 -29.18 29.04
C LYS A 163 -1.09 -28.72 29.02
N LYS A 164 -2.01 -29.51 29.57
CA LYS A 164 -3.48 -29.28 29.49
C LYS A 164 -3.98 -27.89 29.90
N PHE A 165 -3.22 -27.13 30.68
CA PHE A 165 -3.61 -25.81 31.19
C PHE A 165 -2.73 -24.66 30.70
N LEU A 166 -1.82 -24.90 29.78
CA LEU A 166 -0.93 -23.87 29.24
C LEU A 166 -1.16 -23.68 27.75
N ALA A 167 -1.28 -22.43 27.33
CA ALA A 167 -1.34 -22.11 25.91
C ALA A 167 -0.06 -22.60 25.21
N LYS A 168 -0.22 -23.31 24.09
CA LYS A 168 0.88 -23.86 23.28
C LYS A 168 1.81 -22.73 22.81
N TYR A 169 1.24 -21.62 22.37
CA TYR A 169 1.95 -20.40 21.98
C TYR A 169 1.52 -19.22 22.83
N ILE A 170 2.47 -18.37 23.16
CA ILE A 170 2.22 -17.03 23.72
C ILE A 170 3.09 -16.01 22.98
N ASN A 171 2.63 -14.77 22.94
CA ASN A 171 3.39 -13.64 22.39
C ASN A 171 3.62 -12.58 23.47
N SER A 172 4.64 -11.74 23.29
CA SER A 172 4.84 -10.55 24.11
C SER A 172 3.54 -9.75 24.23
N PRO A 173 3.27 -9.17 25.40
CA PRO A 173 2.16 -8.23 25.55
C PRO A 173 2.37 -7.00 24.68
N GLU A 174 1.32 -6.23 24.45
CA GLU A 174 1.43 -4.91 23.84
C GLU A 174 2.26 -3.98 24.74
N THR A 175 3.19 -3.27 24.14
CA THR A 175 4.03 -2.26 24.82
C THR A 175 3.98 -0.94 24.04
N SER A 176 4.67 0.09 24.54
CA SER A 176 4.81 1.36 23.80
C SER A 176 5.48 1.16 22.43
N PHE A 177 6.34 0.17 22.30
CA PHE A 177 7.17 -0.09 21.11
C PHE A 177 6.79 -1.33 20.33
N PHE A 178 5.96 -2.22 20.88
CA PHE A 178 5.52 -3.44 20.23
C PHE A 178 4.01 -3.53 20.15
N LYS A 179 3.47 -3.63 18.95
CA LYS A 179 2.04 -3.79 18.64
C LYS A 179 1.87 -4.98 17.71
N LYS A 180 1.19 -6.04 18.15
CA LYS A 180 0.97 -7.27 17.34
C LYS A 180 0.28 -6.97 16.01
N GLY A 181 -0.73 -6.10 16.04
CA GLY A 181 -1.48 -5.72 14.84
C GLY A 181 -0.72 -4.80 13.88
N SER A 182 0.52 -4.41 14.17
CA SER A 182 1.36 -3.58 13.28
C SER A 182 2.64 -4.28 12.85
N ASN A 183 2.94 -5.44 13.43
CA ASN A 183 4.17 -6.18 13.18
C ASN A 183 3.86 -7.55 12.58
N LEU A 184 4.79 -8.09 11.83
CA LEU A 184 4.76 -9.42 11.25
C LEU A 184 6.09 -10.13 11.54
N TYR A 185 6.03 -11.41 11.87
CA TYR A 185 7.23 -12.23 12.05
C TYR A 185 7.96 -12.40 10.72
N ASN A 186 9.28 -12.32 10.73
CA ASN A 186 10.20 -12.47 9.59
C ASN A 186 10.08 -11.38 8.50
N LEU A 187 9.37 -10.28 8.73
CA LEU A 187 9.25 -9.22 7.71
C LEU A 187 10.60 -8.54 7.43
N ASP A 188 11.45 -8.41 8.44
CA ASP A 188 12.80 -7.83 8.31
C ASP A 188 13.70 -8.58 7.32
N LEU A 189 13.59 -9.91 7.24
CA LEU A 189 14.32 -10.73 6.27
C LEU A 189 13.58 -10.78 4.93
N ALA A 190 12.28 -11.06 4.93
CA ALA A 190 11.48 -11.17 3.72
C ALA A 190 11.54 -9.91 2.85
N ARG A 191 11.47 -8.71 3.44
CA ARG A 191 11.54 -7.44 2.69
C ARG A 191 12.83 -7.23 1.91
N ARG A 192 13.94 -7.85 2.33
CA ARG A 192 15.23 -7.75 1.62
C ARG A 192 15.17 -8.41 0.23
N LEU A 193 14.17 -9.27 0.02
CA LEU A 193 13.95 -9.95 -1.24
C LEU A 193 13.00 -9.19 -2.18
N SER A 194 12.35 -8.13 -1.72
CA SER A 194 11.32 -7.40 -2.48
C SER A 194 11.80 -6.84 -3.83
N ASN A 195 13.10 -6.55 -3.97
CA ASN A 195 13.69 -6.13 -5.26
C ASN A 195 13.85 -7.28 -6.27
N LYS A 196 13.70 -8.54 -5.84
CA LYS A 196 13.90 -9.76 -6.66
C LYS A 196 12.64 -10.60 -6.78
N ILE A 197 11.74 -10.50 -5.81
CA ILE A 197 10.54 -11.33 -5.69
C ILE A 197 9.36 -10.42 -5.39
N GLU A 198 8.35 -10.44 -6.26
CA GLU A 198 7.17 -9.57 -6.15
C GLU A 198 6.13 -10.07 -5.16
N ASN A 199 6.14 -11.35 -4.82
CA ASN A 199 5.16 -11.97 -3.94
C ASN A 199 5.71 -12.25 -2.54
N VAL A 200 4.80 -12.34 -1.56
CA VAL A 200 5.08 -12.77 -0.20
C VAL A 200 4.01 -13.74 0.28
N PHE A 201 4.43 -14.81 0.97
CA PHE A 201 3.51 -15.72 1.66
C PHE A 201 3.22 -15.19 3.07
N LEU A 202 1.94 -15.09 3.41
CA LEU A 202 1.49 -14.81 4.77
C LEU A 202 0.88 -16.07 5.36
N VAL A 203 1.51 -16.59 6.41
CA VAL A 203 1.12 -17.82 7.10
C VAL A 203 0.66 -17.55 8.53
N GLU A 204 0.17 -18.57 9.26
CA GLU A 204 -0.39 -18.38 10.60
C GLU A 204 0.67 -18.25 11.69
N GLY A 205 1.76 -19.05 11.61
CA GLY A 205 2.65 -19.22 12.74
C GLY A 205 4.14 -19.22 12.45
N TYR A 206 4.91 -19.18 13.53
CA TYR A 206 6.39 -19.19 13.48
C TYR A 206 6.95 -20.45 12.80
N MET A 207 6.31 -21.60 13.08
CA MET A 207 6.79 -22.87 12.54
C MET A 207 6.58 -22.97 11.03
N ASP A 208 5.49 -22.39 10.52
CA ASP A 208 5.22 -22.36 9.08
C ASP A 208 6.24 -21.50 8.36
N VAL A 209 6.59 -20.33 8.96
CA VAL A 209 7.68 -19.50 8.43
C VAL A 209 8.99 -20.29 8.39
N LEU A 210 9.37 -20.93 9.48
CA LEU A 210 10.60 -21.70 9.55
C LEU A 210 10.58 -22.91 8.59
N GLY A 211 9.41 -23.54 8.44
CA GLY A 211 9.18 -24.65 7.51
C GLY A 211 9.35 -24.25 6.05
N LEU A 212 8.75 -23.16 5.63
CA LEU A 212 8.89 -22.61 4.27
C LEU A 212 10.33 -22.11 4.04
N TYR A 213 10.87 -21.37 5.01
CA TYR A 213 12.21 -20.80 4.93
C TYR A 213 13.30 -21.88 4.75
N LYS A 214 13.26 -22.97 5.52
CA LYS A 214 14.25 -24.07 5.40
C LYS A 214 14.20 -24.78 4.05
N ASN A 215 13.05 -24.75 3.38
CA ASN A 215 12.87 -25.28 2.04
C ASN A 215 13.18 -24.24 0.95
N GLY A 216 13.78 -23.09 1.29
CA GLY A 216 14.23 -22.06 0.36
C GLY A 216 13.11 -21.13 -0.13
N ILE A 217 11.97 -21.06 0.57
CA ILE A 217 10.90 -20.08 0.36
C ILE A 217 11.06 -19.01 1.45
N GLU A 218 11.94 -18.04 1.18
CA GLU A 218 12.37 -17.06 2.18
C GLU A 218 11.44 -15.82 2.25
N ASN A 219 10.64 -15.58 1.21
CA ASN A 219 9.64 -14.52 1.11
C ASN A 219 8.36 -14.88 1.86
N VAL A 220 8.48 -15.19 3.14
CA VAL A 220 7.39 -15.65 4.00
C VAL A 220 7.35 -14.84 5.30
N VAL A 221 6.16 -14.51 5.75
CA VAL A 221 5.89 -13.78 7.01
C VAL A 221 4.74 -14.43 7.76
N ALA A 222 4.64 -14.20 9.07
CA ALA A 222 3.49 -14.68 9.84
C ALA A 222 2.85 -13.60 10.70
N ASN A 223 1.55 -13.82 10.98
CA ASN A 223 0.80 -13.10 11.99
C ASN A 223 1.28 -13.44 13.41
N LEU A 224 0.99 -12.56 14.36
CA LEU A 224 1.40 -12.69 15.76
C LEU A 224 0.24 -13.12 16.68
N GLY A 225 -0.56 -14.10 16.25
CA GLY A 225 -1.70 -14.62 17.00
C GLY A 225 -2.86 -13.63 17.10
N THR A 226 -3.00 -12.76 16.12
CA THR A 226 -4.13 -11.83 15.96
C THR A 226 -4.70 -11.98 14.54
N SER A 227 -5.94 -11.54 14.34
CA SER A 227 -6.48 -11.42 12.99
C SER A 227 -5.64 -10.46 12.16
N LEU A 228 -5.53 -10.73 10.86
CA LEU A 228 -4.83 -9.86 9.91
C LEU A 228 -5.45 -8.46 9.92
N THR A 229 -4.61 -7.44 10.07
CA THR A 229 -5.02 -6.04 10.19
C THR A 229 -4.72 -5.25 8.92
N ASP A 230 -5.42 -4.11 8.76
CA ASP A 230 -5.17 -3.17 7.67
C ASP A 230 -3.72 -2.67 7.66
N LYS A 231 -3.16 -2.40 8.86
CA LYS A 231 -1.78 -1.92 9.00
C LYS A 231 -0.77 -2.94 8.49
N GLN A 232 -0.99 -4.22 8.77
CA GLN A 232 -0.13 -5.30 8.28
C GLN A 232 -0.20 -5.41 6.75
N ILE A 233 -1.40 -5.36 6.16
CA ILE A 233 -1.58 -5.35 4.70
C ILE A 233 -0.92 -4.12 4.06
N LEU A 234 -1.13 -2.93 4.62
CA LEU A 234 -0.51 -1.70 4.12
C LEU A 234 1.02 -1.78 4.20
N THR A 235 1.56 -2.38 5.26
CA THR A 235 3.00 -2.59 5.41
C THR A 235 3.53 -3.57 4.36
N LEU A 236 2.86 -4.70 4.13
CA LEU A 236 3.25 -5.65 3.09
C LEU A 236 3.19 -5.03 1.68
N ASN A 237 2.17 -4.22 1.41
CA ASN A 237 2.00 -3.52 0.14
C ASN A 237 3.13 -2.49 -0.15
N GLN A 238 3.89 -2.05 0.85
CA GLN A 238 5.08 -1.20 0.62
C GLN A 238 6.21 -1.97 -0.07
N PHE A 239 6.29 -3.29 0.16
CA PHE A 239 7.41 -4.12 -0.29
C PHE A 239 7.02 -5.11 -1.40
N PHE A 240 5.78 -5.58 -1.44
CA PHE A 240 5.34 -6.65 -2.34
C PHE A 240 4.11 -6.25 -3.14
N ASN A 241 3.98 -6.80 -4.34
CA ASN A 241 2.83 -6.58 -5.23
C ASN A 241 1.79 -7.69 -5.13
N ASP A 242 2.17 -8.91 -4.71
CA ASP A 242 1.26 -10.04 -4.56
C ASP A 242 1.39 -10.64 -3.14
N ILE A 243 0.34 -10.56 -2.34
CA ILE A 243 0.25 -11.16 -1.01
C ILE A 243 -0.53 -12.46 -1.14
N ILE A 244 0.12 -13.59 -0.85
CA ILE A 244 -0.49 -14.92 -0.89
C ILE A 244 -0.72 -15.39 0.55
N ILE A 245 -1.97 -15.39 0.98
CA ILE A 245 -2.39 -15.83 2.32
C ILE A 245 -2.56 -17.35 2.27
N CYS A 246 -1.70 -18.07 2.99
CA CYS A 246 -1.68 -19.52 3.06
C CYS A 246 -1.85 -19.96 4.52
N PHE A 247 -3.08 -20.31 4.89
CA PHE A 247 -3.43 -20.77 6.21
C PHE A 247 -3.64 -22.30 6.22
N ASP A 248 -3.78 -22.85 7.43
CA ASP A 248 -3.94 -24.30 7.61
C ASP A 248 -5.17 -24.84 6.85
N GLY A 249 -5.07 -26.06 6.33
CA GLY A 249 -6.10 -26.74 5.56
C GLY A 249 -7.25 -27.30 6.42
N ASP A 250 -7.60 -26.62 7.53
CA ASP A 250 -8.68 -27.01 8.44
C ASP A 250 -9.80 -25.96 8.49
N GLU A 251 -10.86 -26.26 9.23
CA GLU A 251 -12.00 -25.34 9.38
C GLU A 251 -11.61 -24.04 10.09
N SER A 252 -10.64 -24.07 11.00
CA SER A 252 -10.15 -22.91 11.74
C SER A 252 -9.40 -21.96 10.82
N GLY A 253 -8.46 -22.51 10.02
CA GLY A 253 -7.71 -21.77 9.00
C GLY A 253 -8.64 -21.18 7.93
N TYR A 254 -9.67 -21.93 7.49
CA TYR A 254 -10.67 -21.38 6.57
C TYR A 254 -11.45 -20.18 7.16
N LYS A 255 -11.86 -20.26 8.44
CA LYS A 255 -12.52 -19.14 9.11
C LYS A 255 -11.59 -17.94 9.32
N ALA A 256 -10.32 -18.20 9.59
CA ALA A 256 -9.29 -17.17 9.67
C ALA A 256 -9.06 -16.49 8.31
N ALA A 257 -8.99 -17.29 7.23
CA ALA A 257 -8.88 -16.80 5.86
C ALA A 257 -10.07 -15.91 5.46
N LEU A 258 -11.29 -16.29 5.82
CA LEU A 258 -12.47 -15.47 5.53
C LEU A 258 -12.42 -14.11 6.23
N ARG A 259 -12.09 -14.08 7.52
CA ARG A 259 -11.92 -12.83 8.26
C ARG A 259 -10.80 -11.97 7.66
N ALA A 260 -9.69 -12.61 7.28
CA ALA A 260 -8.60 -11.94 6.59
C ALA A 260 -9.07 -11.34 5.26
N ALA A 261 -9.87 -12.06 4.47
CA ALA A 261 -10.41 -11.58 3.21
C ALA A 261 -11.35 -10.37 3.38
N GLU A 262 -12.30 -10.45 4.32
CA GLU A 262 -13.22 -9.33 4.59
C GLU A 262 -12.50 -8.08 5.11
N ASN A 263 -11.42 -8.25 5.87
CA ASN A 263 -10.60 -7.14 6.37
C ASN A 263 -9.69 -6.56 5.27
N SER A 264 -9.13 -7.40 4.42
CA SER A 264 -8.09 -6.99 3.46
C SER A 264 -8.65 -6.43 2.15
N ILE A 265 -9.88 -6.82 1.76
CA ILE A 265 -10.45 -6.42 0.47
C ILE A 265 -10.55 -4.89 0.32
N LYS A 266 -10.74 -4.17 1.41
CA LYS A 266 -10.82 -2.71 1.44
C LYS A 266 -9.51 -2.00 1.06
N GLU A 267 -8.37 -2.69 1.22
CA GLU A 267 -7.02 -2.17 0.93
C GLU A 267 -6.51 -2.58 -0.46
N LEU A 268 -7.35 -3.18 -1.30
CA LEU A 268 -7.00 -3.50 -2.68
C LEU A 268 -6.67 -2.23 -3.46
N LYS A 269 -5.64 -2.34 -4.30
CA LYS A 269 -5.20 -1.30 -5.25
C LYS A 269 -4.94 -1.93 -6.61
N PRO A 270 -4.96 -1.16 -7.72
CA PRO A 270 -4.77 -1.70 -9.07
C PRO A 270 -3.50 -2.55 -9.25
N GLU A 271 -2.41 -2.14 -8.61
CA GLU A 271 -1.09 -2.78 -8.73
C GLU A 271 -0.82 -3.83 -7.65
N LYS A 272 -1.76 -4.05 -6.71
CA LYS A 272 -1.58 -4.93 -5.55
C LYS A 272 -2.61 -6.04 -5.58
N GLN A 273 -2.12 -7.28 -5.50
CA GLN A 273 -2.95 -8.47 -5.48
C GLN A 273 -2.95 -9.12 -4.09
N ILE A 274 -4.10 -9.63 -3.70
CA ILE A 274 -4.25 -10.48 -2.51
C ILE A 274 -4.94 -11.75 -2.95
N SER A 275 -4.29 -12.88 -2.70
CA SER A 275 -4.78 -14.21 -3.06
C SER A 275 -4.75 -15.13 -1.85
N PHE A 276 -5.59 -16.15 -1.87
CA PHE A 276 -5.68 -17.19 -0.84
C PHE A 276 -5.25 -18.52 -1.42
N LEU A 277 -4.42 -19.24 -0.67
CA LEU A 277 -4.01 -20.60 -0.98
C LEU A 277 -4.56 -21.53 0.11
N PHE A 278 -5.39 -22.48 -0.27
CA PHE A 278 -5.93 -23.49 0.62
C PHE A 278 -5.15 -24.80 0.40
N LEU A 279 -4.54 -25.28 1.46
CA LEU A 279 -3.86 -26.54 1.46
C LEU A 279 -4.85 -27.72 1.57
N PRO A 280 -4.46 -28.95 1.19
CA PRO A 280 -5.27 -30.14 1.42
C PRO A 280 -5.59 -30.32 2.92
N ASP A 281 -6.69 -31.05 3.20
CA ASP A 281 -7.17 -31.31 4.56
C ASP A 281 -6.05 -31.76 5.51
N LYS A 282 -5.97 -31.11 6.67
CA LYS A 282 -5.01 -31.37 7.76
C LYS A 282 -3.54 -31.08 7.46
N GLU A 283 -3.22 -30.50 6.32
CA GLU A 283 -1.86 -30.02 6.05
C GLU A 283 -1.72 -28.56 6.50
N ASP A 284 -0.59 -28.25 7.12
CA ASP A 284 -0.10 -26.90 7.34
C ASP A 284 1.04 -26.56 6.35
N PRO A 285 1.45 -25.29 6.20
CA PRO A 285 2.53 -24.93 5.27
C PRO A 285 3.85 -25.66 5.52
N ASP A 286 4.23 -25.90 6.80
CA ASP A 286 5.44 -26.64 7.18
C ASP A 286 5.36 -28.12 6.73
N SER A 287 4.27 -28.83 7.07
CA SER A 287 4.07 -30.23 6.70
C SER A 287 4.01 -30.41 5.18
N PHE A 288 3.25 -29.56 4.51
CA PHE A 288 3.04 -29.66 3.07
C PHE A 288 4.32 -29.46 2.26
N VAL A 289 5.12 -28.44 2.60
CA VAL A 289 6.39 -28.20 1.89
C VAL A 289 7.44 -29.25 2.21
N ASN A 290 7.48 -29.77 3.45
CA ASN A 290 8.41 -30.84 3.82
C ASN A 290 8.14 -32.15 3.08
N LYS A 291 6.87 -32.45 2.84
CA LYS A 291 6.43 -33.68 2.13
C LYS A 291 6.67 -33.60 0.63
N ASN A 292 6.41 -32.46 0.03
CA ASN A 292 6.34 -32.31 -1.43
C ASN A 292 7.52 -31.54 -2.03
N GLY A 293 8.26 -30.78 -1.24
CA GLY A 293 9.37 -29.95 -1.67
C GLY A 293 8.96 -28.58 -2.23
N LYS A 294 9.95 -27.70 -2.40
CA LYS A 294 9.78 -26.30 -2.84
C LYS A 294 9.08 -26.18 -4.19
N ASN A 295 9.56 -26.90 -5.20
CA ASN A 295 9.06 -26.75 -6.57
C ASN A 295 7.59 -27.12 -6.65
N TYR A 296 7.20 -28.22 -6.02
CA TYR A 296 5.81 -28.64 -5.96
C TYR A 296 4.94 -27.61 -5.24
N PHE A 297 5.40 -27.07 -4.10
CA PHE A 297 4.67 -26.03 -3.38
C PHE A 297 4.44 -24.78 -4.25
N LEU A 298 5.44 -24.34 -4.99
CA LEU A 298 5.32 -23.16 -5.86
C LEU A 298 4.39 -23.43 -7.06
N ASP A 299 4.46 -24.61 -7.66
CA ASP A 299 3.58 -24.99 -8.76
C ASP A 299 2.13 -25.18 -8.28
N PHE A 300 1.95 -25.81 -7.13
CA PHE A 300 0.64 -25.90 -6.48
C PHE A 300 0.05 -24.51 -6.20
N THR A 301 0.89 -23.60 -5.72
CA THR A 301 0.49 -22.19 -5.47
C THR A 301 0.01 -21.51 -6.76
N LYS A 302 0.75 -21.64 -7.86
CA LYS A 302 0.38 -21.03 -9.14
C LYS A 302 -0.97 -21.54 -9.66
N GLN A 303 -1.25 -22.83 -9.47
CA GLN A 303 -2.46 -23.47 -9.98
C GLN A 303 -3.69 -23.24 -9.08
N ASN A 304 -3.49 -23.12 -7.77
CA ASN A 304 -4.58 -23.18 -6.79
C ASN A 304 -4.81 -21.88 -6.02
N LYS A 305 -3.95 -20.85 -6.17
CA LYS A 305 -4.19 -19.56 -5.52
C LYS A 305 -5.46 -18.92 -6.05
N LEU A 306 -6.31 -18.49 -5.15
CA LEU A 306 -7.63 -17.93 -5.44
C LEU A 306 -7.61 -16.42 -5.13
N PRO A 307 -7.84 -15.52 -6.11
CA PRO A 307 -7.95 -14.10 -5.85
C PRO A 307 -9.03 -13.78 -4.81
N ILE A 308 -8.79 -12.77 -3.98
CA ILE A 308 -9.65 -12.42 -2.83
C ILE A 308 -11.13 -12.26 -3.20
N HIS A 309 -11.44 -11.60 -4.33
CA HIS A 309 -12.82 -11.41 -4.78
C HIS A 309 -13.49 -12.74 -5.19
N GLN A 310 -12.73 -13.67 -5.79
CA GLN A 310 -13.23 -15.00 -6.13
C GLN A 310 -13.46 -15.86 -4.88
N PHE A 311 -12.56 -15.76 -3.90
CA PHE A 311 -12.72 -16.46 -2.63
C PHE A 311 -13.98 -16.00 -1.88
N ILE A 312 -14.16 -14.68 -1.73
CA ILE A 312 -15.34 -14.10 -1.08
C ILE A 312 -16.63 -14.53 -1.80
N PHE A 313 -16.66 -14.42 -3.13
CA PHE A 313 -17.79 -14.87 -3.91
C PHE A 313 -18.11 -16.34 -3.67
N SER A 314 -17.10 -17.21 -3.77
CA SER A 314 -17.25 -18.66 -3.61
C SER A 314 -17.73 -19.05 -2.21
N HIS A 315 -17.26 -18.36 -1.17
CA HIS A 315 -17.71 -18.58 0.20
C HIS A 315 -19.21 -18.28 0.37
N TYR A 316 -19.63 -17.07 0.00
CA TYR A 316 -21.04 -16.66 0.17
C TYR A 316 -22.00 -17.42 -0.75
N LYS A 317 -21.54 -17.81 -1.95
CA LYS A 317 -22.31 -18.67 -2.85
C LYS A 317 -22.66 -20.01 -2.22
N LYS A 318 -21.70 -20.67 -1.54
CA LYS A 318 -21.93 -21.97 -0.86
C LYS A 318 -23.03 -21.91 0.19
N GLN A 319 -23.24 -20.75 0.82
CA GLN A 319 -24.25 -20.53 1.86
C GLN A 319 -25.61 -20.12 1.28
N THR A 320 -25.69 -19.82 -0.01
CA THR A 320 -26.87 -19.25 -0.65
C THR A 320 -27.74 -20.33 -1.25
N LYS A 321 -29.01 -20.35 -0.86
CA LYS A 321 -30.03 -21.23 -1.45
C LYS A 321 -30.52 -20.63 -2.77
N ASN A 322 -30.94 -21.51 -3.71
CA ASN A 322 -31.46 -21.08 -5.00
C ASN A 322 -32.92 -20.64 -4.91
N ASN A 323 -33.18 -19.57 -4.15
CA ASN A 323 -34.47 -18.90 -4.08
C ASN A 323 -34.30 -17.38 -4.12
N PRO A 324 -35.32 -16.60 -4.56
CA PRO A 324 -35.19 -15.15 -4.75
C PRO A 324 -34.74 -14.40 -3.51
N SER A 325 -35.25 -14.71 -2.33
CA SER A 325 -34.90 -14.02 -1.08
C SER A 325 -33.44 -14.27 -0.69
N SER A 326 -32.97 -15.51 -0.79
CA SER A 326 -31.57 -15.87 -0.48
C SER A 326 -30.60 -15.22 -1.47
N MET A 327 -30.97 -15.18 -2.76
CA MET A 327 -30.19 -14.51 -3.80
C MET A 327 -30.12 -13.00 -3.58
N ALA A 328 -31.20 -12.36 -3.15
CA ALA A 328 -31.21 -10.92 -2.83
C ALA A 328 -30.30 -10.61 -1.63
N ILE A 329 -30.32 -11.44 -0.58
CA ILE A 329 -29.42 -11.30 0.57
C ILE A 329 -27.96 -11.48 0.14
N PHE A 330 -27.67 -12.47 -0.67
CA PHE A 330 -26.34 -12.74 -1.23
C PHE A 330 -25.81 -11.54 -2.03
N GLU A 331 -26.60 -11.03 -2.96
CA GLU A 331 -26.23 -9.85 -3.74
C GLU A 331 -26.00 -8.62 -2.84
N LYS A 332 -26.89 -8.38 -1.88
CA LYS A 332 -26.74 -7.28 -0.91
C LYS A 332 -25.44 -7.38 -0.12
N LYS A 333 -25.07 -8.58 0.35
CA LYS A 333 -23.81 -8.83 1.08
C LYS A 333 -22.60 -8.54 0.20
N LEU A 334 -22.55 -9.04 -1.04
CA LEU A 334 -21.44 -8.81 -1.96
C LEU A 334 -21.29 -7.33 -2.36
N ARG A 335 -22.41 -6.63 -2.60
CA ARG A 335 -22.41 -5.18 -2.85
C ARG A 335 -21.88 -4.40 -1.62
N SER A 336 -22.31 -4.81 -0.43
CA SER A 336 -21.81 -4.21 0.82
C SER A 336 -20.29 -4.37 0.96
N ILE A 337 -19.76 -5.57 0.69
CA ILE A 337 -18.31 -5.84 0.73
C ILE A 337 -17.57 -5.03 -0.34
N ALA A 338 -18.04 -5.02 -1.58
CA ALA A 338 -17.43 -4.23 -2.65
C ALA A 338 -17.39 -2.72 -2.29
N ASN A 339 -18.43 -2.21 -1.64
CA ASN A 339 -18.49 -0.81 -1.22
C ASN A 339 -17.48 -0.43 -0.12
N THR A 340 -16.90 -1.39 0.60
CA THR A 340 -15.82 -1.12 1.58
C THR A 340 -14.49 -0.82 0.91
N ILE A 341 -14.30 -1.16 -0.35
CA ILE A 341 -13.05 -0.96 -1.11
C ILE A 341 -12.81 0.55 -1.25
N LYS A 342 -11.61 0.99 -0.83
CA LYS A 342 -11.24 2.41 -0.82
C LYS A 342 -10.94 2.95 -2.22
N ASP A 343 -10.29 2.15 -3.07
CA ASP A 343 -9.98 2.51 -4.44
C ASP A 343 -11.22 2.40 -5.33
N ASN A 344 -11.60 3.50 -5.98
CA ASN A 344 -12.83 3.56 -6.78
C ASN A 344 -12.77 2.73 -8.06
N PHE A 345 -11.59 2.56 -8.67
CA PHE A 345 -11.44 1.76 -9.88
C PHE A 345 -11.58 0.27 -9.54
N ILE A 346 -10.87 -0.21 -8.54
CA ILE A 346 -10.98 -1.61 -8.08
C ILE A 346 -12.40 -1.90 -7.58
N LYS A 347 -13.00 -1.00 -6.81
CA LYS A 347 -14.39 -1.12 -6.37
C LYS A 347 -15.33 -1.40 -7.53
N LYS A 348 -15.22 -0.60 -8.61
CA LYS A 348 -16.05 -0.76 -9.80
C LYS A 348 -15.89 -2.14 -10.41
N TYR A 349 -14.66 -2.59 -10.66
CA TYR A 349 -14.42 -3.88 -11.32
C TYR A 349 -14.75 -5.08 -10.44
N VAL A 350 -14.53 -5.01 -9.13
CA VAL A 350 -14.93 -6.06 -8.18
C VAL A 350 -16.47 -6.17 -8.12
N LEU A 351 -17.16 -5.03 -8.12
CA LEU A 351 -18.63 -5.03 -8.16
C LEU A 351 -19.18 -5.60 -9.47
N GLU A 352 -18.59 -5.21 -10.61
CA GLU A 352 -18.96 -5.76 -11.92
C GLU A 352 -18.74 -7.27 -11.96
N PHE A 353 -17.60 -7.77 -11.46
CA PHE A 353 -17.33 -9.21 -11.35
C PHE A 353 -18.41 -9.93 -10.52
N PHE A 354 -18.77 -9.40 -9.34
CA PHE A 354 -19.79 -10.02 -8.51
C PHE A 354 -21.14 -10.08 -9.21
N LEU A 355 -21.55 -8.99 -9.87
CA LEU A 355 -22.84 -8.92 -10.57
C LEU A 355 -22.89 -9.85 -11.79
N GLU A 356 -21.80 -9.95 -12.53
CA GLU A 356 -21.68 -10.88 -13.65
C GLU A 356 -21.81 -12.33 -13.17
N LYS A 357 -21.10 -12.69 -12.10
CA LYS A 357 -21.17 -14.03 -11.51
C LYS A 357 -22.53 -14.35 -10.91
N ILE A 358 -23.24 -13.39 -10.33
CA ILE A 358 -24.62 -13.56 -9.86
C ILE A 358 -25.58 -13.79 -11.06
N ALA A 359 -25.39 -13.03 -12.14
CA ALA A 359 -26.21 -13.18 -13.35
C ALA A 359 -26.04 -14.56 -14.01
N GLU A 360 -24.86 -15.18 -13.92
CA GLU A 360 -24.62 -16.56 -14.37
C GLU A 360 -25.41 -17.59 -13.57
N LEU A 361 -25.73 -17.31 -12.30
CA LEU A 361 -26.48 -18.22 -11.42
C LEU A 361 -28.00 -18.17 -11.63
N THR A 362 -28.52 -17.17 -12.34
CA THR A 362 -29.96 -16.99 -12.56
C THR A 362 -30.34 -17.41 -13.97
N PRO A 363 -30.99 -18.60 -14.16
CA PRO A 363 -31.26 -19.19 -15.49
C PRO A 363 -32.02 -18.28 -16.45
N HIS A 364 -32.87 -17.38 -15.93
CA HIS A 364 -33.67 -16.46 -16.72
C HIS A 364 -32.94 -15.20 -17.19
N SER A 365 -31.73 -14.94 -16.72
CA SER A 365 -30.95 -13.79 -17.18
C SER A 365 -30.36 -14.01 -18.58
N ASN A 366 -30.17 -15.26 -19.02
CA ASN A 366 -29.62 -15.56 -20.35
C ASN A 366 -30.55 -15.21 -21.51
N GLN A 367 -31.87 -15.29 -21.32
CA GLN A 367 -32.81 -14.81 -22.35
C GLN A 367 -33.00 -13.28 -22.32
N ASN A 368 -32.70 -12.63 -21.20
CA ASN A 368 -32.77 -11.18 -21.03
C ASN A 368 -31.44 -10.47 -21.07
N LYS A 369 -30.27 -11.18 -21.10
CA LYS A 369 -28.97 -10.53 -21.40
C LYS A 369 -29.05 -9.74 -22.71
N ASN A 370 -29.79 -10.20 -23.67
CA ASN A 370 -30.08 -9.39 -24.86
C ASN A 370 -31.14 -8.29 -24.66
N LYS A 371 -31.97 -8.29 -23.59
CA LYS A 371 -33.04 -7.30 -23.40
C LYS A 371 -32.76 -6.26 -22.31
N PHE A 372 -32.00 -6.57 -21.25
CA PHE A 372 -31.61 -5.56 -20.23
C PHE A 372 -30.30 -4.86 -20.56
N PHE A 373 -29.36 -5.53 -21.24
CA PHE A 373 -28.24 -4.84 -21.91
C PHE A 373 -28.62 -4.36 -23.32
N ALA A 374 -29.71 -4.80 -23.90
CA ALA A 374 -30.26 -4.30 -25.17
C ALA A 374 -31.19 -3.10 -25.00
N LYS A 375 -31.38 -2.59 -23.76
CA LYS A 375 -31.56 -1.18 -23.47
C LYS A 375 -30.25 -0.47 -23.12
N LYS A 376 -29.07 -0.99 -23.42
CA LYS A 376 -28.13 -0.20 -24.18
C LYS A 376 -28.90 0.11 -25.46
N THR A 377 -29.60 1.24 -25.47
CA THR A 377 -29.88 1.96 -26.69
C THR A 377 -28.68 1.67 -27.58
N LYS A 378 -28.91 1.04 -28.76
CA LYS A 378 -27.90 1.03 -29.82
C LYS A 378 -27.39 2.43 -29.78
N SER A 379 -26.15 2.62 -29.27
CA SER A 379 -25.56 3.94 -29.27
C SER A 379 -25.74 4.33 -30.72
N LEU A 380 -26.54 5.35 -30.95
CA LEU A 380 -26.83 5.83 -32.31
C LEU A 380 -25.47 5.86 -33.00
N GLU A 381 -25.38 5.50 -34.25
CA GLU A 381 -24.11 5.53 -34.98
C GLU A 381 -23.40 6.87 -34.75
N SER A 382 -24.19 7.95 -34.55
CA SER A 382 -23.75 9.25 -34.07
C SER A 382 -23.03 9.19 -32.72
N THR A 383 -23.48 8.39 -31.74
CA THR A 383 -22.84 8.29 -30.40
C THR A 383 -21.54 7.48 -30.46
N LYS A 384 -21.47 6.46 -31.31
CA LYS A 384 -20.21 5.72 -31.57
C LYS A 384 -19.21 6.61 -32.30
N LYS A 385 -19.69 7.43 -33.24
CA LYS A 385 -18.87 8.39 -33.96
C LYS A 385 -18.31 9.46 -33.02
N ILE A 386 -19.16 9.98 -32.11
CA ILE A 386 -18.76 10.94 -31.08
C ILE A 386 -17.73 10.32 -30.11
N PHE A 387 -17.94 9.05 -29.69
CA PHE A 387 -17.01 8.36 -28.79
C PHE A 387 -15.63 8.13 -29.46
N ASN A 388 -15.62 7.68 -30.72
CA ASN A 388 -14.38 7.48 -31.46
C ASN A 388 -13.65 8.80 -31.74
N GLU A 389 -14.38 9.87 -32.04
CA GLU A 389 -13.83 11.21 -32.23
C GLU A 389 -13.28 11.78 -30.89
N SER A 390 -13.92 11.50 -29.75
CA SER A 390 -13.44 11.96 -28.44
C SER A 390 -12.19 11.23 -27.94
N GLN A 391 -11.95 9.99 -28.34
CA GLN A 391 -10.72 9.26 -28.00
C GLN A 391 -9.45 9.84 -28.66
N ALA A 392 -9.62 10.59 -29.74
CA ALA A 392 -8.51 11.24 -30.44
C ALA A 392 -8.16 12.63 -29.85
N ILE A 393 -8.95 13.15 -28.90
CA ILE A 393 -8.79 14.49 -28.33
C ILE A 393 -8.03 14.38 -27.00
N THR A 394 -6.93 15.09 -26.88
CA THR A 394 -6.13 15.12 -25.65
C THR A 394 -6.80 15.97 -24.55
N GLY A 395 -6.40 15.73 -23.28
CA GLY A 395 -6.91 16.54 -22.16
C GLY A 395 -6.60 18.04 -22.30
N VAL A 396 -5.49 18.38 -22.96
CA VAL A 396 -5.08 19.76 -23.24
C VAL A 396 -5.95 20.39 -24.31
N GLU A 397 -6.22 19.68 -25.40
CA GLU A 397 -7.13 20.14 -26.45
C GLU A 397 -8.53 20.42 -25.91
N LEU A 398 -9.02 19.65 -24.94
CA LEU A 398 -10.33 19.92 -24.30
C LEU A 398 -10.33 21.23 -23.51
N LYS A 399 -9.23 21.58 -22.86
CA LYS A 399 -9.06 22.87 -22.17
C LYS A 399 -8.98 24.02 -23.16
N GLU A 400 -8.24 23.85 -24.24
CA GLU A 400 -8.15 24.81 -25.34
C GLU A 400 -9.50 25.01 -26.03
N PHE A 401 -10.26 23.94 -26.26
CA PHE A 401 -11.64 24.05 -26.78
C PHE A 401 -12.56 24.80 -25.82
N SER A 402 -12.36 24.64 -24.50
CA SER A 402 -13.10 25.44 -23.53
C SER A 402 -12.79 26.91 -23.63
N LEU A 403 -11.53 27.28 -23.76
CA LEU A 403 -11.10 28.68 -23.97
C LEU A 403 -11.69 29.26 -25.26
N LEU A 404 -11.52 28.54 -26.38
CA LEU A 404 -12.03 28.98 -27.70
C LEU A 404 -13.57 29.10 -27.69
N TYR A 405 -14.27 28.16 -27.04
CA TYR A 405 -15.73 28.23 -26.88
C TYR A 405 -16.16 29.45 -26.05
N LEU A 406 -15.44 29.75 -24.96
CA LEU A 406 -15.71 30.92 -24.12
C LEU A 406 -15.52 32.21 -24.92
N LEU A 407 -14.43 32.33 -25.68
CA LEU A 407 -14.12 33.49 -26.53
C LEU A 407 -15.19 33.68 -27.61
N LEU A 408 -15.47 32.65 -28.40
CA LEU A 408 -16.39 32.71 -29.53
C LEU A 408 -17.84 33.04 -29.13
N ASN A 409 -18.26 32.65 -27.92
CA ASN A 409 -19.62 32.93 -27.43
C ASN A 409 -19.73 34.25 -26.64
N ASN A 410 -18.62 34.98 -26.41
CA ASN A 410 -18.61 36.23 -25.66
C ASN A 410 -17.71 37.29 -26.33
N LEU A 411 -17.74 37.40 -27.68
CA LEU A 411 -16.87 38.27 -28.47
C LEU A 411 -16.97 39.74 -28.04
N SER A 412 -18.17 40.25 -27.80
CA SER A 412 -18.38 41.63 -27.34
C SER A 412 -17.74 41.94 -25.98
N PHE A 413 -17.79 41.00 -25.06
CA PHE A 413 -17.11 41.09 -23.76
C PHE A 413 -15.60 41.16 -23.91
N PHE A 414 -15.02 40.26 -24.69
CA PHE A 414 -13.56 40.19 -24.89
C PHE A 414 -13.04 41.33 -25.78
N GLN A 415 -13.87 41.91 -26.63
CA GLN A 415 -13.50 43.09 -27.40
C GLN A 415 -13.24 44.29 -26.47
N SER A 416 -14.05 44.46 -25.40
CA SER A 416 -13.84 45.50 -24.39
C SER A 416 -12.73 45.15 -23.39
N ASN A 417 -12.30 43.88 -23.31
CA ASN A 417 -11.39 43.36 -22.31
C ASN A 417 -10.29 42.48 -22.93
N THR A 418 -9.69 42.91 -24.06
CA THR A 418 -8.68 42.12 -24.79
C THR A 418 -7.44 41.76 -23.94
N HIS A 419 -7.08 42.65 -23.01
CA HIS A 419 -5.95 42.45 -22.10
C HIS A 419 -6.03 41.16 -21.26
N LEU A 420 -7.24 40.62 -21.02
CA LEU A 420 -7.46 39.39 -20.24
C LEU A 420 -6.99 38.13 -20.96
N VAL A 421 -6.89 38.17 -22.30
CA VAL A 421 -6.61 36.96 -23.11
C VAL A 421 -5.32 37.06 -23.92
N GLU A 422 -4.69 38.23 -24.03
CA GLU A 422 -3.50 38.44 -24.87
C GLU A 422 -2.30 37.58 -24.54
N ASN A 423 -2.13 37.19 -23.27
CA ASN A 423 -0.98 36.47 -22.76
C ASN A 423 -1.21 34.96 -22.60
N ILE A 424 -2.37 34.44 -23.02
CA ILE A 424 -2.69 33.03 -22.88
C ILE A 424 -1.97 32.23 -23.97
N LYS A 425 -1.27 31.15 -23.54
CA LYS A 425 -0.52 30.29 -24.43
C LYS A 425 -1.29 28.99 -24.71
N LEU A 426 -1.48 28.67 -25.97
CA LEU A 426 -2.04 27.39 -26.42
C LEU A 426 -0.91 26.47 -26.96
N PHE A 427 -1.16 25.18 -26.88
CA PHE A 427 -0.16 24.13 -27.19
C PHE A 427 -0.43 23.43 -28.53
N THR A 428 -1.72 23.29 -28.89
CA THR A 428 -2.10 22.67 -30.17
C THR A 428 -2.02 23.69 -31.29
N GLU A 429 -1.23 23.43 -32.33
CA GLU A 429 -0.90 24.37 -33.38
C GLU A 429 -2.15 24.91 -34.09
N ILE A 430 -3.13 24.04 -34.37
CA ILE A 430 -4.39 24.45 -35.01
C ILE A 430 -5.21 25.39 -34.10
N ASN A 431 -5.33 25.07 -32.80
CA ASN A 431 -6.06 25.89 -31.85
C ASN A 431 -5.39 27.24 -31.62
N LYS A 432 -4.04 27.25 -31.64
CA LYS A 432 -3.22 28.46 -31.54
C LYS A 432 -3.44 29.42 -32.72
N GLN A 433 -3.49 28.89 -33.94
CA GLN A 433 -3.78 29.71 -35.14
C GLN A 433 -5.14 30.37 -35.08
N ILE A 434 -6.18 29.63 -34.62
CA ILE A 434 -7.52 30.18 -34.40
C ILE A 434 -7.50 31.24 -33.32
N PHE A 435 -6.87 30.95 -32.19
CA PHE A 435 -6.79 31.89 -31.09
C PHE A 435 -6.15 33.20 -31.48
N VAL A 436 -5.00 33.16 -32.18
CA VAL A 436 -4.33 34.36 -32.72
C VAL A 436 -5.24 35.12 -33.67
N SER A 437 -5.88 34.41 -34.61
CA SER A 437 -6.81 35.03 -35.57
C SER A 437 -7.98 35.72 -34.89
N VAL A 438 -8.53 35.14 -33.82
CA VAL A 438 -9.62 35.76 -33.02
C VAL A 438 -9.10 36.96 -32.26
N ILE A 439 -7.94 36.89 -31.60
CA ILE A 439 -7.34 38.01 -30.86
C ILE A 439 -7.03 39.19 -31.79
N ASP A 440 -6.45 38.96 -32.97
CA ASP A 440 -6.14 40.01 -33.92
C ASP A 440 -7.37 40.75 -34.40
N LYS A 441 -8.50 40.06 -34.59
CA LYS A 441 -9.78 40.68 -34.95
C LYS A 441 -10.44 41.41 -33.77
N LEU A 442 -10.32 40.91 -32.55
CA LEU A 442 -10.82 41.60 -31.34
C LEU A 442 -10.16 42.96 -31.15
N LYS A 443 -8.93 43.17 -31.64
CA LYS A 443 -8.20 44.45 -31.63
C LYS A 443 -8.72 45.48 -32.63
N LEU A 444 -9.52 45.08 -33.62
CA LEU A 444 -9.93 45.94 -34.74
C LEU A 444 -11.14 46.83 -34.49
N ASN A 445 -11.60 47.08 -33.29
CA ASN A 445 -12.67 47.99 -32.87
C ASN A 445 -13.94 48.01 -33.75
N LYS A 446 -14.25 46.93 -34.48
CA LYS A 446 -15.46 46.76 -35.29
C LYS A 446 -16.31 45.63 -34.71
N PRO A 447 -17.63 45.71 -34.74
CA PRO A 447 -18.47 44.59 -34.31
C PRO A 447 -18.10 43.34 -35.12
N ILE A 448 -17.78 42.27 -34.42
CA ILE A 448 -17.28 41.03 -35.02
C ILE A 448 -18.41 40.01 -34.99
N ASP A 449 -18.77 39.48 -36.19
CA ASP A 449 -19.64 38.30 -36.26
C ASP A 449 -18.78 37.04 -36.48
N ILE A 450 -19.25 35.92 -35.94
CA ILE A 450 -18.56 34.60 -36.02
C ILE A 450 -18.32 34.21 -37.50
N GLU A 451 -19.24 34.60 -38.39
CA GLU A 451 -19.12 34.35 -39.84
C GLU A 451 -17.93 35.07 -40.52
N GLU A 452 -17.56 36.25 -39.98
CA GLU A 452 -16.41 37.02 -40.48
C GLU A 452 -15.04 36.46 -40.05
N LEU A 453 -15.03 35.52 -39.12
CA LEU A 453 -13.80 34.89 -38.64
C LEU A 453 -13.18 33.90 -39.66
N ASN A 454 -13.91 33.52 -40.72
CA ASN A 454 -13.46 32.55 -41.75
C ASN A 454 -12.86 31.25 -41.16
N LEU A 455 -13.43 30.76 -40.03
CA LEU A 455 -12.92 29.57 -39.36
C LEU A 455 -13.42 28.30 -40.06
N ASP A 456 -12.61 27.26 -40.03
CA ASP A 456 -13.00 25.94 -40.55
C ASP A 456 -14.26 25.41 -39.83
N LYS A 457 -15.32 25.18 -40.60
CA LYS A 457 -16.62 24.69 -40.07
C LYS A 457 -16.48 23.37 -39.30
N GLN A 458 -15.59 22.49 -39.75
CA GLN A 458 -15.40 21.20 -39.05
C GLN A 458 -14.77 21.38 -37.67
N LEU A 459 -13.89 22.36 -37.52
CA LEU A 459 -13.24 22.66 -36.26
C LEU A 459 -14.15 23.43 -35.31
N LEU A 460 -14.96 24.37 -35.82
CA LEU A 460 -16.01 25.03 -35.06
C LEU A 460 -17.03 24.00 -34.50
N ASP A 461 -17.39 23.01 -35.31
CA ASP A 461 -18.26 21.91 -34.87
C ASP A 461 -17.59 21.06 -33.78
N LYS A 462 -16.29 20.81 -33.86
CA LYS A 462 -15.53 20.11 -32.80
C LYS A 462 -15.51 20.92 -31.51
N ILE A 463 -15.18 22.20 -31.55
CA ILE A 463 -15.18 23.10 -30.38
C ILE A 463 -16.57 23.11 -29.74
N ASN A 464 -17.64 23.33 -30.53
CA ASN A 464 -18.99 23.35 -30.06
C ASN A 464 -19.49 22.01 -29.52
N LYS A 465 -18.92 20.89 -29.98
CA LYS A 465 -19.32 19.52 -29.60
C LYS A 465 -18.61 19.07 -28.33
N PHE A 466 -17.33 19.38 -28.19
CA PHE A 466 -16.44 18.80 -27.16
C PHE A 466 -16.00 19.77 -26.06
N ALA A 467 -16.27 21.08 -26.15
CA ALA A 467 -15.92 22.02 -25.08
C ALA A 467 -16.66 21.66 -23.76
N PRO A 468 -15.95 21.29 -22.67
CA PRO A 468 -16.56 20.91 -21.40
C PRO A 468 -17.44 21.97 -20.77
N ILE A 469 -17.08 23.26 -20.92
CA ILE A 469 -17.82 24.40 -20.32
C ILE A 469 -19.17 24.68 -20.97
N LYS A 470 -19.46 24.07 -22.10
CA LYS A 470 -20.75 24.24 -22.82
C LYS A 470 -21.98 23.99 -21.92
N HIS A 471 -21.89 23.00 -21.04
CA HIS A 471 -22.98 22.66 -20.11
C HIS A 471 -23.16 23.67 -19.01
N ILE A 472 -22.09 24.38 -18.63
CA ILE A 472 -22.11 25.42 -17.59
C ILE A 472 -22.73 26.69 -18.15
N LEU A 473 -22.39 27.09 -19.39
CA LEU A 473 -22.86 28.31 -20.03
C LEU A 473 -24.30 28.24 -20.55
N LYS A 474 -24.86 27.03 -20.81
CA LYS A 474 -26.24 26.89 -21.29
C LYS A 474 -27.33 27.16 -20.25
N ASN A 475 -27.01 27.08 -18.97
CA ASN A 475 -28.01 27.05 -17.88
C ASN A 475 -28.17 28.35 -17.07
N LYS A 476 -27.51 29.46 -17.41
CA LYS A 476 -27.60 30.72 -16.65
C LYS A 476 -27.58 31.95 -17.55
N GLN A 477 -28.29 33.01 -17.14
CA GLN A 477 -28.15 34.33 -17.74
C GLN A 477 -26.68 34.78 -17.71
N LYS A 478 -26.15 35.23 -18.85
CA LYS A 478 -24.76 35.67 -19.00
C LYS A 478 -24.45 36.80 -18.02
N ASN A 479 -23.56 36.57 -17.07
CA ASN A 479 -22.99 37.58 -16.19
C ASN A 479 -21.49 37.66 -16.46
N ASP A 480 -20.98 38.85 -16.71
CA ASP A 480 -19.57 39.11 -17.03
C ASP A 480 -18.61 38.54 -15.98
N GLN A 481 -19.03 38.56 -14.71
CA GLN A 481 -18.25 38.01 -13.62
C GLN A 481 -18.03 36.46 -13.75
N GLN A 482 -19.02 35.72 -14.26
CA GLN A 482 -18.89 34.28 -14.51
C GLN A 482 -17.96 33.98 -15.70
N VAL A 483 -17.93 34.89 -16.70
CA VAL A 483 -17.00 34.75 -17.82
C VAL A 483 -15.56 34.93 -17.34
N ILE A 484 -15.30 35.86 -16.42
CA ILE A 484 -14.00 36.10 -15.80
C ILE A 484 -13.57 34.88 -14.96
N GLU A 485 -14.43 34.38 -14.08
CA GLU A 485 -14.15 33.21 -13.22
C GLU A 485 -13.80 31.98 -14.07
N LEU A 486 -14.58 31.71 -15.13
CA LEU A 486 -14.29 30.59 -16.03
C LEU A 486 -12.99 30.79 -16.83
N LEU A 487 -12.69 32.03 -17.21
CA LEU A 487 -11.44 32.35 -17.88
C LEU A 487 -10.24 32.10 -16.96
N ASP A 488 -10.34 32.55 -15.71
CA ASP A 488 -9.28 32.37 -14.71
C ASP A 488 -9.00 30.88 -14.43
N ASP A 489 -10.06 30.07 -14.28
CA ASP A 489 -9.93 28.63 -14.08
C ASP A 489 -9.25 27.94 -15.27
N ILE A 490 -9.69 28.26 -16.51
CA ILE A 490 -9.10 27.67 -17.72
C ILE A 490 -7.66 28.13 -17.89
N THR A 491 -7.37 29.40 -17.64
CA THR A 491 -6.02 29.98 -17.77
C THR A 491 -5.06 29.37 -16.76
N LYS A 492 -5.50 29.19 -15.52
CA LYS A 492 -4.75 28.50 -14.48
C LYS A 492 -4.42 27.05 -14.86
N ASP A 493 -5.40 26.35 -15.42
CA ASP A 493 -5.24 24.98 -15.91
C ASP A 493 -4.24 24.86 -17.06
N LEU A 494 -4.25 25.80 -18.01
CA LEU A 494 -3.30 25.84 -19.14
C LEU A 494 -1.90 26.23 -18.65
N PHE A 495 -1.80 27.17 -17.72
CA PHE A 495 -0.53 27.56 -17.10
C PHE A 495 0.12 26.40 -16.33
N ASN A 496 -0.66 25.65 -15.54
CA ASN A 496 -0.16 24.47 -14.86
C ASN A 496 0.36 23.40 -15.84
N HIS A 497 -0.26 23.29 -17.01
CA HIS A 497 0.22 22.39 -18.05
C HIS A 497 1.54 22.86 -18.66
N ASP A 498 1.72 24.17 -18.92
CA ASP A 498 3.00 24.75 -19.39
C ASP A 498 4.11 24.47 -18.36
N LEU A 499 3.82 24.67 -17.08
CA LEU A 499 4.77 24.35 -16.00
C LEU A 499 5.18 22.87 -15.99
N GLU A 500 4.21 21.96 -16.17
CA GLU A 500 4.51 20.52 -16.26
C GLU A 500 5.42 20.18 -17.44
N LEU A 501 5.18 20.73 -18.60
CA LEU A 501 6.03 20.52 -19.77
C LEU A 501 7.44 21.05 -19.54
N ARG A 502 7.58 22.25 -18.98
CA ARG A 502 8.91 22.83 -18.68
C ARG A 502 9.66 22.02 -17.62
N ILE A 503 8.96 21.52 -16.59
CA ILE A 503 9.55 20.64 -15.58
C ILE A 503 10.06 19.36 -16.25
N GLN A 504 9.27 18.71 -17.11
CA GLN A 504 9.67 17.49 -17.83
C GLN A 504 10.88 17.73 -18.74
N GLU A 505 10.91 18.85 -19.45
CA GLU A 505 12.05 19.23 -20.30
C GLU A 505 13.32 19.43 -19.47
N LEU A 506 13.22 20.14 -18.34
CA LEU A 506 14.36 20.36 -17.45
C LEU A 506 14.80 19.07 -16.73
N GLU A 507 13.88 18.20 -16.35
CA GLU A 507 14.20 16.87 -15.82
C GLU A 507 14.97 16.02 -16.85
N SER A 508 14.54 16.07 -18.11
CA SER A 508 15.24 15.39 -19.21
C SER A 508 16.63 15.98 -19.47
N LYS A 509 16.80 17.30 -19.38
CA LYS A 509 18.10 17.98 -19.49
C LYS A 509 18.99 17.65 -18.30
N PHE A 510 18.46 17.74 -17.08
CA PHE A 510 19.19 17.43 -15.85
C PHE A 510 19.66 15.97 -15.79
N SER A 511 18.88 15.03 -16.34
CA SER A 511 19.31 13.61 -16.43
C SER A 511 20.51 13.40 -17.36
N LYS A 512 20.79 14.33 -18.29
CA LYS A 512 21.90 14.28 -19.25
C LYS A 512 23.11 15.13 -18.82
N ASP A 513 22.83 16.23 -18.12
CA ASP A 513 23.84 17.18 -17.65
C ASP A 513 23.47 17.64 -16.24
N LEU A 514 24.17 17.09 -15.24
CA LEU A 514 23.97 17.34 -13.80
C LEU A 514 24.51 18.72 -13.40
N SER A 515 24.01 19.79 -14.02
CA SER A 515 24.45 21.15 -13.72
C SER A 515 23.65 21.76 -12.57
N GLU A 516 24.34 22.53 -11.73
CA GLU A 516 23.74 23.23 -10.57
C GLU A 516 22.70 24.28 -11.00
N THR A 517 22.90 24.91 -12.15
CA THR A 517 21.97 25.88 -12.75
C THR A 517 20.63 25.23 -13.12
N THR A 518 20.67 24.11 -13.82
CA THR A 518 19.46 23.34 -14.20
C THR A 518 18.72 22.82 -12.97
N PHE A 519 19.45 22.45 -11.93
CA PHE A 519 18.83 22.02 -10.66
C PHE A 519 18.10 23.16 -9.95
N ASN A 520 18.68 24.34 -9.91
CA ASN A 520 18.07 25.51 -9.28
C ASN A 520 16.81 25.97 -10.04
N GLU A 521 16.85 26.02 -11.36
CA GLU A 521 15.68 26.30 -12.21
C GLU A 521 14.55 25.28 -11.98
N LEU A 522 14.89 23.99 -11.93
CA LEU A 522 13.91 22.92 -11.67
C LEU A 522 13.28 23.05 -10.28
N LYS A 523 14.04 23.48 -9.29
CA LYS A 523 13.57 23.73 -7.94
C LYS A 523 12.61 24.92 -7.88
N GLU A 524 12.90 25.99 -8.59
CA GLU A 524 12.05 27.18 -8.68
C GLU A 524 10.70 26.82 -9.32
N LEU A 525 10.70 26.16 -10.49
CA LEU A 525 9.45 25.76 -11.17
C LEU A 525 8.62 24.77 -10.35
N LYS A 526 9.25 23.84 -9.63
CA LYS A 526 8.53 22.93 -8.72
C LYS A 526 7.92 23.64 -7.50
N ASN A 527 8.53 24.72 -7.04
CA ASN A 527 7.96 25.55 -5.98
C ASN A 527 6.80 26.40 -6.51
N GLU A 528 6.91 26.99 -7.71
CA GLU A 528 5.85 27.72 -8.37
C GLU A 528 4.59 26.85 -8.58
N ARG A 529 4.77 25.58 -8.98
CA ARG A 529 3.66 24.60 -9.08
C ARG A 529 2.96 24.31 -7.76
N LYS A 530 3.62 24.46 -6.61
CA LYS A 530 3.03 24.21 -5.28
C LYS A 530 2.25 25.41 -4.72
N THR A 531 2.57 26.59 -5.21
CA THR A 531 1.95 27.85 -4.76
C THR A 531 0.74 28.26 -5.58
N ASN A 532 0.58 27.76 -6.80
CA ASN A 532 -0.57 27.91 -7.69
C ASN A 532 -1.54 26.72 -7.60
#